data_16ad7350b52adfd05d9691d5b69b5790
#
_entry.id   16ad7350b52adfd05d9691d5b69b5790
#
_cell.length_a   1.000
_cell.length_b   1.000
_cell.length_c   1.000
_cell.angle_alpha   90.00
_cell.angle_beta   90.00
_cell.angle_gamma   90.00
#
_symmetry.space_group_name_H-M   'P 1'
#
loop_
_entity.id
_entity.type
_entity.pdbx_description
1 polymer ?
#
loop_
_entity_poly.entity_id
_entity_poly.type
_entity_poly.pdbx_seq_one_letter_code
_entity_poly.pdbx_strand_id
1 'polypeptide(L)'
;MPRNTLRITLAVSLAATPLLTACGGNSAAADEKVVTVYSADGLKGEKGDGWYDRIFKDFEKQTGIKVEYVEGGSGEMVQRAAREKRNPQADVIVTLPPFIQQADGKGLLQKYAPKGSDQVSGADKGADGTWTSVVNNYFGFIYNRNELKQAPTTWEELLEGTYKNKLQYSTPGVAGDGTAVLIKAMHDFGGEKPAMDYLQKLQSNNVGPSASTGKLAPKVDKGELLVANGDVQMNFAQSKTMPNLGIWFPAKDGGKPTTFALPYAAGLVTDAPHTENGRKLLDFMLSQDAQKQVSEIGGGFSARQDVKATDPNATALAQIIDGVEVFEPDWDDIDKNLTSYVDAWKSATDS
;
A
#
# COMPACT_ATOMS: atom_id res chain seq x y z
N MET A 1 -66.60 39.04 -27.80
CA MET A 1 -67.74 39.10 -26.85
C MET A 1 -67.41 38.14 -25.71
N PRO A 2 -67.68 38.49 -24.46
CA PRO A 2 -67.02 39.52 -23.67
C PRO A 2 -66.03 38.93 -22.68
N ARG A 3 -65.12 39.77 -22.27
CA ARG A 3 -64.12 39.56 -21.20
C ARG A 3 -64.77 39.50 -19.82
N ASN A 4 -64.50 38.55 -18.96
CA ASN A 4 -64.79 38.63 -17.54
C ASN A 4 -63.45 38.74 -16.76
N THR A 5 -63.29 39.94 -16.22
CA THR A 5 -62.18 40.25 -15.26
C THR A 5 -62.64 39.89 -13.85
N LEU A 6 -61.96 38.95 -13.22
CA LEU A 6 -62.15 38.64 -11.79
C LEU A 6 -61.12 39.42 -10.97
N ARG A 7 -61.54 40.32 -10.15
CA ARG A 7 -60.75 41.07 -9.18
C ARG A 7 -60.58 40.19 -7.90
N ILE A 8 -59.40 39.87 -7.56
CA ILE A 8 -59.07 39.21 -6.28
C ILE A 8 -58.49 40.28 -5.36
N THR A 9 -59.16 40.48 -4.24
CA THR A 9 -58.79 41.39 -3.15
C THR A 9 -57.70 40.75 -2.28
N LEU A 10 -56.57 41.44 -2.13
CA LEU A 10 -55.49 41.01 -1.30
C LEU A 10 -55.72 41.42 0.17
N ALA A 11 -55.95 40.49 1.07
CA ALA A 11 -55.98 40.71 2.51
C ALA A 11 -54.58 40.55 3.07
N VAL A 12 -54.01 41.65 3.57
CA VAL A 12 -52.71 41.63 4.26
C VAL A 12 -52.95 41.27 5.72
N SER A 13 -52.54 40.08 6.11
CA SER A 13 -52.51 39.67 7.51
C SER A 13 -51.07 39.89 8.06
N LEU A 14 -50.89 40.86 8.95
CA LEU A 14 -49.67 41.01 9.74
C LEU A 14 -49.59 39.83 10.74
N ALA A 15 -48.69 38.91 10.51
CA ALA A 15 -48.31 37.92 11.51
C ALA A 15 -47.01 38.38 12.19
N ALA A 16 -47.09 38.64 13.47
CA ALA A 16 -45.95 38.93 14.33
C ALA A 16 -45.08 37.66 14.49
N THR A 17 -43.84 37.72 14.03
CA THR A 17 -42.82 36.68 14.22
C THR A 17 -42.17 36.86 15.61
N PRO A 18 -42.17 35.84 16.48
CA PRO A 18 -41.32 35.86 17.66
C PRO A 18 -39.86 35.62 17.23
N LEU A 19 -38.97 36.54 17.63
CA LEU A 19 -37.54 36.36 17.60
C LEU A 19 -37.17 35.21 18.53
N LEU A 20 -36.92 34.03 17.97
CA LEU A 20 -36.20 32.98 18.62
C LEU A 20 -34.70 33.33 18.62
N THR A 21 -34.21 33.81 19.74
CA THR A 21 -32.78 33.84 20.06
C THR A 21 -32.25 32.42 19.98
N ALA A 22 -31.63 32.09 18.84
CA ALA A 22 -30.80 30.88 18.75
C ALA A 22 -29.57 31.09 19.63
N CYS A 23 -29.61 30.54 20.83
CA CYS A 23 -28.39 30.25 21.57
C CYS A 23 -27.53 29.37 20.66
N GLY A 24 -26.32 29.87 20.32
CA GLY A 24 -25.29 29.09 19.68
C GLY A 24 -24.88 27.95 20.61
N GLY A 25 -25.57 26.84 20.47
CA GLY A 25 -25.07 25.57 20.94
C GLY A 25 -23.93 25.18 19.99
N ASN A 26 -22.72 25.12 20.54
CA ASN A 26 -21.63 24.42 19.94
C ASN A 26 -22.13 22.98 19.75
N SER A 27 -22.61 22.65 18.57
CA SER A 27 -22.84 21.26 18.20
C SER A 27 -21.45 20.63 18.16
N ALA A 28 -21.05 20.03 19.28
CA ALA A 28 -20.06 18.97 19.20
C ALA A 28 -20.61 18.04 18.12
N ALA A 29 -19.93 17.96 16.97
CA ALA A 29 -20.21 16.97 15.96
C ALA A 29 -20.31 15.65 16.73
N ALA A 30 -21.46 15.00 16.65
CA ALA A 30 -21.60 13.67 17.21
C ALA A 30 -20.42 12.87 16.64
N ASP A 31 -19.63 12.27 17.52
CA ASP A 31 -18.45 11.49 17.16
C ASP A 31 -18.90 10.46 16.13
N GLU A 32 -18.69 10.79 14.87
CA GLU A 32 -19.14 9.95 13.78
C GLU A 32 -18.34 8.65 13.90
N LYS A 33 -19.05 7.54 14.13
CA LYS A 33 -18.42 6.24 14.39
C LYS A 33 -17.87 5.63 13.09
N VAL A 34 -16.97 6.37 12.47
CA VAL A 34 -16.29 5.99 11.23
C VAL A 34 -14.80 6.33 11.31
N VAL A 35 -13.99 5.57 10.60
CA VAL A 35 -12.58 5.85 10.33
C VAL A 35 -12.28 5.49 8.88
N THR A 36 -11.67 6.39 8.14
CA THR A 36 -11.34 6.22 6.72
C THR A 36 -9.87 5.91 6.54
N VAL A 37 -9.57 4.79 5.87
CA VAL A 37 -8.20 4.33 5.57
C VAL A 37 -7.93 4.45 4.09
N TYR A 38 -6.89 5.20 3.72
CA TYR A 38 -6.29 5.15 2.38
C TYR A 38 -5.10 4.19 2.41
N SER A 39 -5.15 3.12 1.62
CA SER A 39 -4.13 2.07 1.70
C SER A 39 -3.62 1.64 0.34
N ALA A 40 -2.33 1.29 0.31
CA ALA A 40 -1.78 0.44 -0.73
C ALA A 40 -2.53 -0.90 -0.77
N ASP A 41 -2.61 -1.50 -1.96
CA ASP A 41 -3.19 -2.82 -2.17
C ASP A 41 -2.38 -3.93 -1.48
N GLY A 42 -3.01 -5.10 -1.25
CA GLY A 42 -2.36 -6.32 -0.76
C GLY A 42 -2.77 -6.80 0.64
N LEU A 43 -3.31 -5.94 1.51
CA LEU A 43 -3.71 -6.33 2.87
C LEU A 43 -5.17 -6.80 2.96
N LYS A 44 -5.98 -6.52 1.93
CA LYS A 44 -7.35 -7.02 1.80
C LYS A 44 -7.38 -8.23 0.88
N GLY A 45 -8.08 -9.29 1.29
CA GLY A 45 -8.21 -10.49 0.48
C GLY A 45 -9.24 -10.32 -0.64
N GLU A 46 -8.97 -10.89 -1.81
CA GLU A 46 -9.91 -10.85 -2.96
C GLU A 46 -11.28 -11.48 -2.63
N LYS A 47 -11.29 -12.43 -1.70
CA LYS A 47 -12.50 -13.15 -1.24
C LYS A 47 -12.99 -12.69 0.13
N GLY A 48 -12.48 -11.57 0.64
CA GLY A 48 -12.81 -11.10 1.98
C GLY A 48 -12.13 -11.93 3.09
N ASP A 49 -10.97 -12.48 2.82
CA ASP A 49 -10.20 -13.37 3.67
C ASP A 49 -8.78 -12.83 4.03
N GLY A 50 -8.51 -11.57 3.71
CA GLY A 50 -7.24 -10.91 4.04
C GLY A 50 -7.15 -10.41 5.49
N TRP A 51 -5.97 -9.90 5.83
CA TRP A 51 -5.72 -9.36 7.16
C TRP A 51 -6.68 -8.21 7.51
N TYR A 52 -6.88 -7.26 6.59
CA TYR A 52 -7.82 -6.15 6.79
C TYR A 52 -9.26 -6.63 6.98
N ASP A 53 -9.71 -7.63 6.20
CA ASP A 53 -11.08 -8.16 6.33
C ASP A 53 -11.33 -8.69 7.74
N ARG A 54 -10.30 -9.26 8.37
CA ARG A 54 -10.38 -9.79 9.73
C ARG A 54 -10.25 -8.70 10.77
N ILE A 55 -9.16 -7.91 10.73
CA ILE A 55 -8.88 -6.95 11.81
C ILE A 55 -9.87 -5.79 11.82
N PHE A 56 -10.35 -5.32 10.67
CA PHE A 56 -11.37 -4.26 10.62
C PHE A 56 -12.69 -4.75 11.21
N LYS A 57 -13.11 -5.97 10.91
CA LYS A 57 -14.28 -6.57 11.51
C LYS A 57 -14.14 -6.73 13.03
N ASP A 58 -12.98 -7.15 13.51
CA ASP A 58 -12.71 -7.30 14.94
C ASP A 58 -12.67 -5.92 15.63
N PHE A 59 -12.08 -4.90 14.98
CA PHE A 59 -12.09 -3.52 15.45
C PHE A 59 -13.51 -2.94 15.53
N GLU A 60 -14.30 -3.09 14.47
CA GLU A 60 -15.70 -2.65 14.45
C GLU A 60 -16.53 -3.31 15.56
N LYS A 61 -16.34 -4.60 15.77
CA LYS A 61 -17.01 -5.35 16.84
C LYS A 61 -16.65 -4.85 18.24
N GLN A 62 -15.37 -4.47 18.46
CA GLN A 62 -14.89 -4.04 19.78
C GLN A 62 -15.22 -2.58 20.08
N THR A 63 -15.22 -1.72 19.07
CA THR A 63 -15.32 -0.27 19.27
C THR A 63 -16.65 0.32 18.81
N GLY A 64 -17.37 -0.37 17.94
CA GLY A 64 -18.55 0.14 17.25
C GLY A 64 -18.19 1.20 16.18
N ILE A 65 -16.91 1.36 15.83
CA ILE A 65 -16.42 2.30 14.81
C ILE A 65 -16.29 1.54 13.50
N LYS A 66 -17.00 1.99 12.46
CA LYS A 66 -16.94 1.40 11.11
C LYS A 66 -15.64 1.81 10.41
N VAL A 67 -14.99 0.89 9.72
CA VAL A 67 -13.83 1.19 8.88
C VAL A 67 -14.26 1.36 7.43
N GLU A 68 -14.02 2.55 6.86
CA GLU A 68 -14.13 2.81 5.43
C GLU A 68 -12.75 2.68 4.79
N TYR A 69 -12.69 1.99 3.65
CA TYR A 69 -11.44 1.60 3.04
C TYR A 69 -11.38 2.00 1.58
N VAL A 70 -10.31 2.70 1.21
CA VAL A 70 -10.01 3.10 -0.16
C VAL A 70 -8.66 2.52 -0.54
N GLU A 71 -8.63 1.71 -1.58
CA GLU A 71 -7.45 1.01 -2.07
C GLU A 71 -6.94 1.61 -3.38
N GLY A 72 -5.62 1.61 -3.53
CA GLY A 72 -4.95 2.01 -4.76
C GLY A 72 -3.44 1.74 -4.70
N GLY A 73 -2.70 2.22 -5.70
CA GLY A 73 -1.24 2.16 -5.67
C GLY A 73 -0.67 3.05 -4.56
N SER A 74 0.46 2.66 -3.99
CA SER A 74 1.11 3.39 -2.88
C SER A 74 1.30 4.88 -3.16
N GLY A 75 1.86 5.22 -4.32
CA GLY A 75 2.04 6.61 -4.73
C GLY A 75 0.72 7.32 -5.04
N GLU A 76 -0.26 6.61 -5.60
CA GLU A 76 -1.59 7.13 -5.90
C GLU A 76 -2.30 7.59 -4.62
N MET A 77 -2.26 6.78 -3.55
CA MET A 77 -2.89 7.13 -2.27
C MET A 77 -2.25 8.35 -1.63
N VAL A 78 -0.92 8.46 -1.65
CA VAL A 78 -0.21 9.65 -1.14
C VAL A 78 -0.51 10.89 -1.98
N GLN A 79 -0.55 10.78 -3.30
CA GLN A 79 -0.92 11.90 -4.18
C GLN A 79 -2.38 12.33 -3.96
N ARG A 80 -3.28 11.39 -3.73
CA ARG A 80 -4.66 11.69 -3.40
C ARG A 80 -4.76 12.47 -2.09
N ALA A 81 -4.14 11.98 -1.02
CA ALA A 81 -4.09 12.68 0.27
C ALA A 81 -3.45 14.07 0.15
N ALA A 82 -2.41 14.23 -0.68
CA ALA A 82 -1.79 15.53 -0.93
C ALA A 82 -2.72 16.54 -1.63
N ARG A 83 -3.55 16.09 -2.57
CA ARG A 83 -4.59 16.94 -3.19
C ARG A 83 -5.67 17.35 -2.20
N GLU A 84 -5.97 16.48 -1.24
CA GLU A 84 -7.01 16.66 -0.22
C GLU A 84 -6.47 17.35 1.05
N LYS A 85 -5.17 17.73 1.11
CA LYS A 85 -4.49 18.26 2.31
C LYS A 85 -5.25 19.39 3.03
N ARG A 86 -5.97 20.24 2.30
CA ARG A 86 -6.75 21.36 2.90
C ARG A 86 -8.10 20.95 3.47
N ASN A 87 -8.57 19.78 3.09
CA ASN A 87 -9.81 19.17 3.57
C ASN A 87 -9.65 17.65 3.51
N PRO A 88 -8.88 17.06 4.45
CA PRO A 88 -8.56 15.65 4.46
C PRO A 88 -9.84 14.78 4.46
N GLN A 89 -9.80 13.69 3.72
CA GLN A 89 -10.89 12.71 3.68
C GLN A 89 -10.48 11.39 4.33
N ALA A 90 -9.18 11.16 4.49
CA ALA A 90 -8.64 10.01 5.19
C ALA A 90 -8.27 10.35 6.63
N ASP A 91 -8.40 9.38 7.52
CA ASP A 91 -7.91 9.43 8.89
C ASP A 91 -6.55 8.75 9.03
N VAL A 92 -6.34 7.68 8.28
CA VAL A 92 -5.12 6.88 8.30
C VAL A 92 -4.65 6.65 6.87
N ILE A 93 -3.35 6.79 6.63
CA ILE A 93 -2.68 6.35 5.41
C ILE A 93 -1.85 5.11 5.74
N VAL A 94 -1.97 4.07 4.91
CA VAL A 94 -1.10 2.89 4.93
C VAL A 94 -0.47 2.73 3.55
N THR A 95 0.86 2.79 3.49
CA THR A 95 1.57 2.73 2.22
C THR A 95 2.97 2.12 2.40
N LEU A 96 3.66 1.87 1.30
CA LEU A 96 5.00 1.31 1.30
C LEU A 96 6.07 2.40 1.22
N PRO A 97 7.31 2.17 1.71
CA PRO A 97 8.43 3.04 1.38
C PRO A 97 8.67 3.09 -0.16
N PRO A 98 9.12 4.22 -0.72
CA PRO A 98 9.43 5.49 -0.07
C PRO A 98 8.21 6.41 0.10
N PHE A 99 7.01 5.97 -0.22
CA PHE A 99 5.80 6.81 -0.22
C PHE A 99 5.35 7.21 1.17
N ILE A 100 5.65 6.40 2.21
CA ILE A 100 5.38 6.81 3.59
C ILE A 100 6.28 7.98 4.00
N GLN A 101 7.56 7.97 3.59
CA GLN A 101 8.49 9.09 3.80
C GLN A 101 8.01 10.32 3.04
N GLN A 102 7.54 10.15 1.80
CA GLN A 102 6.93 11.26 1.04
C GLN A 102 5.69 11.85 1.71
N ALA A 103 4.83 11.00 2.29
CA ALA A 103 3.66 11.48 3.01
C ALA A 103 4.08 12.32 4.23
N ASP A 104 5.10 11.87 4.94
CA ASP A 104 5.68 12.57 6.09
C ASP A 104 6.33 13.89 5.65
N GLY A 105 7.25 13.87 4.69
CA GLY A 105 7.94 15.05 4.16
C GLY A 105 6.99 16.12 3.59
N LYS A 106 5.82 15.73 3.07
CA LYS A 106 4.76 16.64 2.63
C LYS A 106 3.90 17.18 3.78
N GLY A 107 4.16 16.75 5.04
CA GLY A 107 3.36 17.10 6.21
C GLY A 107 1.91 16.60 6.11
N LEU A 108 1.71 15.42 5.54
CA LEU A 108 0.40 14.76 5.49
C LEU A 108 0.13 13.95 6.75
N LEU A 109 1.18 13.65 7.53
CA LEU A 109 1.09 12.84 8.73
C LEU A 109 1.34 13.69 9.98
N GLN A 110 0.59 13.42 11.03
CA GLN A 110 0.79 14.03 12.35
C GLN A 110 1.45 13.04 13.30
N LYS A 111 2.16 13.56 14.30
CA LYS A 111 2.81 12.73 15.33
C LYS A 111 1.78 11.93 16.11
N TYR A 112 1.94 10.63 16.06
CA TYR A 112 1.22 9.69 16.90
C TYR A 112 2.01 8.39 17.00
N ALA A 113 2.42 8.03 18.22
CA ALA A 113 3.06 6.74 18.48
C ALA A 113 1.99 5.75 18.99
N PRO A 114 1.52 4.82 18.13
CA PRO A 114 0.51 3.84 18.54
C PRO A 114 1.02 2.95 19.68
N LYS A 115 0.11 2.44 20.51
CA LYS A 115 0.44 1.45 21.55
C LYS A 115 1.08 0.23 20.90
N GLY A 116 2.24 -0.17 21.41
CA GLY A 116 3.03 -1.26 20.87
C GLY A 116 4.06 -0.85 19.81
N SER A 117 4.12 0.42 19.41
CA SER A 117 5.15 0.93 18.49
C SER A 117 6.57 0.91 19.11
N ASP A 118 6.68 0.84 20.42
CA ASP A 118 7.95 0.59 21.14
C ASP A 118 8.55 -0.78 20.82
N GLN A 119 7.73 -1.73 20.38
CA GLN A 119 8.13 -3.08 19.95
C GLN A 119 8.42 -3.19 18.44
N VAL A 120 8.26 -2.11 17.67
CA VAL A 120 8.63 -2.04 16.25
C VAL A 120 10.07 -1.56 16.14
N SER A 121 10.83 -2.13 15.20
CA SER A 121 12.23 -1.72 14.94
C SER A 121 12.33 -0.22 14.68
N GLY A 122 13.45 0.39 15.09
CA GLY A 122 13.72 1.81 14.81
C GLY A 122 13.78 2.11 13.30
N ALA A 123 14.29 1.18 12.50
CA ALA A 123 14.34 1.30 11.04
C ALA A 123 12.93 1.26 10.37
N ASP A 124 11.95 0.69 11.06
CA ASP A 124 10.59 0.51 10.56
C ASP A 124 9.62 1.60 11.10
N LYS A 125 10.14 2.75 11.50
CA LYS A 125 9.37 3.89 12.06
C LYS A 125 9.92 5.22 11.60
N GLY A 126 9.04 6.21 11.46
CA GLY A 126 9.45 7.60 11.32
C GLY A 126 10.18 8.10 12.59
N ALA A 127 11.33 8.77 12.41
CA ALA A 127 12.15 9.28 13.50
C ALA A 127 11.36 10.19 14.47
N ASP A 128 10.40 10.93 13.94
CA ASP A 128 9.54 11.83 14.68
C ASP A 128 8.25 11.19 15.21
N GLY A 129 8.03 9.88 14.98
CA GLY A 129 6.84 9.16 15.39
C GLY A 129 5.60 9.52 14.57
N THR A 130 5.77 9.88 13.30
CA THR A 130 4.68 10.21 12.39
C THR A 130 4.11 8.98 11.69
N TRP A 131 4.88 7.91 11.59
CA TRP A 131 4.46 6.64 11.02
C TRP A 131 5.16 5.45 11.68
N THR A 132 4.61 4.26 11.50
CA THR A 132 5.18 2.99 11.96
C THR A 132 4.74 1.85 11.06
N SER A 133 5.59 0.84 10.88
CA SER A 133 5.20 -0.38 10.20
C SER A 133 4.07 -1.11 10.94
N VAL A 134 3.14 -1.66 10.18
CA VAL A 134 2.03 -2.49 10.69
C VAL A 134 2.07 -3.92 10.15
N VAL A 135 2.71 -4.13 9.00
CA VAL A 135 3.01 -5.46 8.46
C VAL A 135 4.40 -5.40 7.81
N ASN A 136 5.31 -6.24 8.25
CA ASN A 136 6.61 -6.37 7.59
C ASN A 136 6.51 -7.31 6.39
N ASN A 137 7.24 -6.97 5.35
CA ASN A 137 7.19 -7.59 4.04
C ASN A 137 8.54 -7.44 3.33
N TYR A 138 8.73 -8.19 2.25
CA TYR A 138 9.91 -8.12 1.40
C TYR A 138 9.51 -8.00 -0.07
N PHE A 139 10.25 -7.20 -0.82
CA PHE A 139 10.08 -7.11 -2.26
C PHE A 139 10.43 -8.45 -2.92
N GLY A 140 9.72 -8.82 -3.99
CA GLY A 140 9.98 -10.07 -4.71
C GLY A 140 9.40 -10.04 -6.12
N PHE A 141 9.56 -11.16 -6.79
CA PHE A 141 8.94 -11.44 -8.08
C PHE A 141 8.11 -12.71 -7.99
N ILE A 142 7.15 -12.83 -8.90
CA ILE A 142 6.33 -14.02 -9.06
C ILE A 142 6.54 -14.62 -10.45
N TYR A 143 6.38 -15.93 -10.54
CA TYR A 143 6.42 -16.67 -11.80
C TYR A 143 5.33 -17.71 -11.86
N ASN A 144 4.95 -18.13 -13.08
CA ASN A 144 4.03 -19.23 -13.28
C ASN A 144 4.79 -20.56 -13.20
N ARG A 145 4.60 -21.33 -12.13
CA ARG A 145 5.29 -22.62 -11.91
C ARG A 145 4.76 -23.77 -12.76
N ASN A 146 3.59 -23.60 -13.41
CA ASN A 146 3.07 -24.59 -14.34
C ASN A 146 3.73 -24.46 -15.74
N GLU A 147 3.92 -23.23 -16.21
CA GLU A 147 4.54 -22.95 -17.50
C GLU A 147 6.07 -22.97 -17.45
N LEU A 148 6.65 -22.54 -16.34
CA LEU A 148 8.09 -22.55 -16.09
C LEU A 148 8.40 -23.66 -15.08
N LYS A 149 9.12 -24.70 -15.51
CA LYS A 149 9.51 -25.81 -14.62
C LYS A 149 10.42 -25.39 -13.48
N GLN A 150 11.15 -24.29 -13.65
CA GLN A 150 12.03 -23.67 -12.66
C GLN A 150 11.82 -22.16 -12.71
N ALA A 151 11.95 -21.52 -11.55
CA ALA A 151 11.96 -20.05 -11.49
C ALA A 151 13.18 -19.52 -12.28
N PRO A 152 13.06 -18.33 -12.88
CA PRO A 152 14.24 -17.59 -13.31
C PRO A 152 15.17 -17.39 -12.11
N THR A 153 16.46 -17.28 -12.35
CA THR A 153 17.44 -17.10 -11.27
C THR A 153 18.11 -15.74 -11.32
N THR A 154 18.23 -15.16 -12.50
CA THR A 154 18.94 -13.90 -12.71
C THR A 154 18.07 -12.85 -13.42
N TRP A 155 18.51 -11.59 -13.30
CA TRP A 155 17.95 -10.49 -14.08
C TRP A 155 18.17 -10.69 -15.59
N GLU A 156 19.32 -11.26 -15.97
CA GLU A 156 19.73 -11.46 -17.35
C GLU A 156 18.81 -12.43 -18.08
N GLU A 157 18.36 -13.49 -17.40
CA GLU A 157 17.38 -14.45 -17.96
C GLU A 157 16.07 -13.76 -18.39
N LEU A 158 15.64 -12.69 -17.69
CA LEU A 158 14.43 -11.97 -18.06
C LEU A 158 14.51 -11.23 -19.39
N LEU A 159 15.70 -11.07 -19.96
CA LEU A 159 15.91 -10.49 -21.29
C LEU A 159 15.73 -11.50 -22.43
N GLU A 160 15.59 -12.79 -22.11
CA GLU A 160 15.42 -13.83 -23.11
C GLU A 160 14.07 -13.71 -23.84
N GLY A 161 14.06 -14.20 -25.09
CA GLY A 161 12.86 -14.16 -25.93
C GLY A 161 11.65 -14.92 -25.38
N THR A 162 11.88 -15.88 -24.47
CA THR A 162 10.83 -16.60 -23.73
C THR A 162 9.88 -15.66 -22.99
N TYR A 163 10.39 -14.54 -22.48
CA TYR A 163 9.61 -13.59 -21.71
C TYR A 163 8.97 -12.47 -22.55
N LYS A 164 9.17 -12.48 -23.86
CA LYS A 164 8.62 -11.44 -24.74
C LYS A 164 7.10 -11.40 -24.68
N ASN A 165 6.53 -10.27 -24.27
CA ASN A 165 5.10 -10.09 -24.02
C ASN A 165 4.54 -11.07 -22.96
N LYS A 166 5.40 -11.59 -22.09
CA LYS A 166 5.08 -12.52 -21.00
C LYS A 166 5.62 -12.05 -19.65
N LEU A 167 6.18 -10.86 -19.60
CA LEU A 167 6.68 -10.18 -18.40
C LEU A 167 5.90 -8.88 -18.22
N GLN A 168 5.53 -8.57 -16.99
CA GLN A 168 4.99 -7.25 -16.62
C GLN A 168 5.47 -6.85 -15.24
N TYR A 169 5.86 -5.60 -15.08
CA TYR A 169 6.06 -5.00 -13.78
C TYR A 169 5.17 -3.77 -13.62
N SER A 170 4.75 -3.52 -12.37
CA SER A 170 3.91 -2.37 -12.04
C SER A 170 4.70 -1.06 -12.19
N THR A 171 3.98 0.03 -12.43
CA THR A 171 4.57 1.31 -12.85
C THR A 171 5.29 2.00 -11.68
N PRO A 172 6.60 2.28 -11.81
CA PRO A 172 7.34 3.06 -10.84
C PRO A 172 6.73 4.45 -10.60
N GLY A 173 6.77 4.93 -9.36
CA GLY A 173 6.19 6.21 -8.95
C GLY A 173 4.66 6.17 -8.72
N VAL A 174 3.98 5.09 -9.16
CA VAL A 174 2.54 4.86 -8.98
C VAL A 174 2.30 3.71 -8.02
N ALA A 175 2.81 2.53 -8.33
CA ALA A 175 2.77 1.36 -7.46
C ALA A 175 4.04 1.27 -6.60
N GLY A 176 3.89 0.83 -5.35
CA GLY A 176 5.01 0.63 -4.42
C GLY A 176 6.03 -0.36 -4.95
N ASP A 177 5.58 -1.55 -5.30
CA ASP A 177 6.46 -2.60 -5.83
C ASP A 177 7.02 -2.26 -7.22
N GLY A 178 6.32 -1.43 -8.00
CA GLY A 178 6.89 -0.89 -9.24
C GLY A 178 8.10 -0.01 -8.97
N THR A 179 8.01 0.83 -7.94
CA THR A 179 9.15 1.64 -7.48
C THR A 179 10.25 0.76 -6.89
N ALA A 180 9.87 -0.31 -6.20
CA ALA A 180 10.81 -1.30 -5.67
C ALA A 180 11.62 -2.01 -6.78
N VAL A 181 11.07 -2.18 -8.00
CA VAL A 181 11.84 -2.68 -9.15
C VAL A 181 13.03 -1.76 -9.46
N LEU A 182 12.81 -0.42 -9.45
CA LEU A 182 13.90 0.54 -9.68
C LEU A 182 14.97 0.44 -8.58
N ILE A 183 14.54 0.44 -7.32
CA ILE A 183 15.43 0.39 -6.15
C ILE A 183 16.30 -0.86 -6.20
N LYS A 184 15.66 -2.02 -6.45
CA LYS A 184 16.40 -3.28 -6.57
C LYS A 184 17.35 -3.30 -7.76
N ALA A 185 16.91 -2.83 -8.92
CA ALA A 185 17.76 -2.74 -10.09
C ALA A 185 18.97 -1.83 -9.83
N MET A 186 18.77 -0.66 -9.22
CA MET A 186 19.87 0.24 -8.87
C MET A 186 20.88 -0.40 -7.91
N HIS A 187 20.38 -1.14 -6.92
CA HIS A 187 21.25 -1.91 -6.02
C HIS A 187 22.05 -2.98 -6.78
N ASP A 188 21.35 -3.85 -7.49
CA ASP A 188 21.94 -5.05 -8.08
C ASP A 188 22.91 -4.70 -9.25
N PHE A 189 22.61 -3.66 -10.02
CA PHE A 189 23.48 -3.20 -11.12
C PHE A 189 24.52 -2.15 -10.70
N GLY A 190 24.53 -1.72 -9.44
CA GLY A 190 25.52 -0.81 -8.89
C GLY A 190 25.34 0.66 -9.26
N GLY A 191 24.08 1.11 -9.39
CA GLY A 191 23.71 2.52 -9.54
C GLY A 191 22.62 2.78 -10.57
N GLU A 192 22.22 4.04 -10.67
CA GLU A 192 21.13 4.50 -11.53
C GLU A 192 21.35 4.16 -13.01
N LYS A 193 22.47 4.64 -13.59
CA LYS A 193 22.68 4.48 -15.03
C LYS A 193 22.69 3.01 -15.48
N PRO A 194 23.45 2.07 -14.87
CA PRO A 194 23.41 0.67 -15.26
C PRO A 194 22.03 0.03 -15.09
N ALA A 195 21.28 0.44 -14.07
CA ALA A 195 19.90 -0.03 -13.86
C ALA A 195 18.99 0.44 -15.00
N MET A 196 19.04 1.71 -15.38
CA MET A 196 18.25 2.24 -16.51
C MET A 196 18.61 1.59 -17.83
N ASP A 197 19.92 1.36 -18.09
CA ASP A 197 20.41 0.65 -19.29
C ASP A 197 19.84 -0.81 -19.34
N TYR A 198 19.68 -1.47 -18.18
CA TYR A 198 19.04 -2.78 -18.10
C TYR A 198 17.53 -2.69 -18.29
N LEU A 199 16.83 -1.78 -17.59
CA LEU A 199 15.38 -1.62 -17.67
C LEU A 199 14.90 -1.24 -19.07
N GLN A 200 15.71 -0.46 -19.81
CA GLN A 200 15.48 -0.17 -21.23
C GLN A 200 15.44 -1.45 -22.06
N LYS A 201 16.36 -2.39 -21.82
CA LYS A 201 16.36 -3.69 -22.51
C LYS A 201 15.16 -4.54 -22.10
N LEU A 202 14.85 -4.57 -20.79
CA LEU A 202 13.73 -5.33 -20.23
C LEU A 202 12.39 -4.86 -20.79
N GLN A 203 12.27 -3.58 -21.15
CA GLN A 203 11.05 -3.00 -21.71
C GLN A 203 10.60 -3.70 -22.99
N SER A 204 11.52 -4.29 -23.78
CA SER A 204 11.17 -5.07 -24.98
C SER A 204 10.36 -6.33 -24.68
N ASN A 205 10.42 -6.85 -23.44
CA ASN A 205 9.69 -8.02 -22.96
C ASN A 205 8.46 -7.62 -22.10
N ASN A 206 8.39 -6.35 -21.64
CA ASN A 206 7.32 -5.86 -20.80
C ASN A 206 6.03 -5.64 -21.60
N VAL A 207 4.91 -6.14 -21.07
CA VAL A 207 3.57 -5.98 -21.70
C VAL A 207 3.10 -4.52 -21.64
N GLY A 208 3.58 -3.75 -20.68
CA GLY A 208 3.21 -2.33 -20.50
C GLY A 208 2.88 -1.97 -19.05
N PRO A 209 2.36 -0.77 -18.82
CA PRO A 209 2.18 -0.24 -17.47
C PRO A 209 1.09 -1.00 -16.68
N SER A 210 1.25 -1.01 -15.36
CA SER A 210 0.22 -1.43 -14.40
C SER A 210 0.22 -0.50 -13.19
N ALA A 211 -0.91 0.10 -12.87
CA ALA A 211 -1.03 0.98 -11.71
C ALA A 211 -1.13 0.22 -10.37
N SER A 212 -1.38 -1.09 -10.40
CA SER A 212 -1.53 -1.94 -9.22
C SER A 212 -0.74 -3.23 -9.40
N THR A 213 0.05 -3.59 -8.40
CA THR A 213 0.80 -4.84 -8.36
C THR A 213 -0.13 -6.04 -8.14
N GLY A 214 -1.15 -5.90 -7.31
CA GLY A 214 -2.12 -6.95 -7.02
C GLY A 214 -2.82 -7.52 -8.24
N LYS A 215 -2.94 -6.74 -9.33
CA LYS A 215 -3.55 -7.18 -10.60
C LYS A 215 -2.66 -8.07 -11.45
N LEU A 216 -1.38 -8.25 -11.09
CA LEU A 216 -0.43 -9.04 -11.87
C LEU A 216 -0.52 -10.53 -11.55
N ALA A 217 -0.73 -10.90 -10.29
CA ALA A 217 -0.78 -12.29 -9.85
C ALA A 217 -1.85 -13.14 -10.59
N PRO A 218 -3.10 -12.66 -10.79
CA PRO A 218 -4.08 -13.42 -11.57
C PRO A 218 -3.66 -13.70 -13.02
N LYS A 219 -2.91 -12.78 -13.63
CA LYS A 219 -2.38 -12.97 -14.99
C LYS A 219 -1.26 -14.00 -15.03
N VAL A 220 -0.40 -13.97 -13.99
CA VAL A 220 0.66 -14.98 -13.86
C VAL A 220 0.05 -16.36 -13.59
N ASP A 221 -0.91 -16.47 -12.66
CA ASP A 221 -1.57 -17.76 -12.37
C ASP A 221 -2.22 -18.39 -13.60
N LYS A 222 -2.83 -17.58 -14.48
CA LYS A 222 -3.47 -18.02 -15.71
C LYS A 222 -2.49 -18.29 -16.87
N GLY A 223 -1.19 -17.99 -16.72
CA GLY A 223 -0.19 -18.11 -17.81
C GLY A 223 -0.28 -17.01 -18.88
N GLU A 224 -1.08 -15.97 -18.64
CA GLU A 224 -1.06 -14.76 -19.48
C GLU A 224 0.32 -14.08 -19.40
N LEU A 225 0.89 -14.06 -18.20
CA LEU A 225 2.28 -13.69 -17.92
C LEU A 225 3.04 -14.90 -17.39
N LEU A 226 4.33 -14.95 -17.67
CA LEU A 226 5.25 -15.93 -17.08
C LEU A 226 5.89 -15.38 -15.81
N VAL A 227 6.17 -14.08 -15.78
CA VAL A 227 6.84 -13.39 -14.68
C VAL A 227 6.21 -12.02 -14.45
N ALA A 228 6.11 -11.62 -13.19
CA ALA A 228 5.79 -10.25 -12.81
C ALA A 228 6.52 -9.87 -11.51
N ASN A 229 6.61 -8.57 -11.22
CA ASN A 229 7.02 -8.15 -9.87
C ASN A 229 5.88 -8.31 -8.87
N GLY A 230 6.23 -8.35 -7.61
CA GLY A 230 5.32 -8.48 -6.49
C GLY A 230 6.03 -8.27 -5.16
N ASP A 231 5.45 -8.80 -4.14
CA ASP A 231 6.03 -8.88 -2.81
C ASP A 231 5.71 -10.22 -2.13
N VAL A 232 6.45 -10.53 -1.09
CA VAL A 232 6.30 -11.83 -0.40
C VAL A 232 4.94 -11.93 0.26
N GLN A 233 4.48 -10.89 0.95
CA GLN A 233 3.24 -10.90 1.73
C GLN A 233 2.02 -11.14 0.84
N MET A 234 1.79 -10.26 -0.12
CA MET A 234 0.62 -10.30 -0.98
C MET A 234 0.58 -11.58 -1.81
N ASN A 235 1.73 -11.94 -2.42
CA ASN A 235 1.77 -13.08 -3.32
C ASN A 235 1.75 -14.42 -2.56
N PHE A 236 2.26 -14.49 -1.32
CA PHE A 236 2.07 -15.66 -0.47
C PHE A 236 0.60 -15.84 -0.11
N ALA A 237 -0.11 -14.76 0.27
CA ALA A 237 -1.54 -14.82 0.53
C ALA A 237 -2.33 -15.28 -0.71
N GLN A 238 -2.03 -14.71 -1.88
CA GLN A 238 -2.67 -15.04 -3.16
C GLN A 238 -2.37 -16.49 -3.61
N SER A 239 -1.19 -17.02 -3.33
CA SER A 239 -0.81 -18.39 -3.73
C SER A 239 -1.71 -19.48 -3.12
N LYS A 240 -2.43 -19.18 -2.04
CA LYS A 240 -3.41 -20.09 -1.44
C LYS A 240 -4.60 -20.37 -2.36
N THR A 241 -4.93 -19.45 -3.24
CA THR A 241 -6.04 -19.56 -4.20
C THR A 241 -5.57 -19.58 -5.65
N MET A 242 -4.30 -19.26 -5.89
CA MET A 242 -3.63 -19.22 -7.18
C MET A 242 -2.45 -20.22 -7.18
N PRO A 243 -2.71 -21.53 -7.42
CA PRO A 243 -1.73 -22.58 -7.18
C PRO A 243 -0.52 -22.54 -8.13
N ASN A 244 -0.63 -21.82 -9.24
CA ASN A 244 0.47 -21.70 -10.19
C ASN A 244 1.47 -20.58 -9.84
N LEU A 245 1.21 -19.78 -8.78
CA LEU A 245 2.14 -18.74 -8.35
C LEU A 245 3.34 -19.34 -7.61
N GLY A 246 4.54 -18.98 -8.07
CA GLY A 246 5.79 -19.12 -7.32
C GLY A 246 6.37 -17.75 -7.00
N ILE A 247 7.06 -17.63 -5.86
CA ILE A 247 7.78 -16.42 -5.46
C ILE A 247 9.27 -16.68 -5.66
N TRP A 248 9.99 -15.68 -6.16
CA TRP A 248 11.42 -15.77 -6.38
C TRP A 248 12.10 -14.39 -6.30
N PHE A 249 13.42 -14.38 -6.25
CA PHE A 249 14.22 -13.18 -6.13
C PHE A 249 15.34 -13.21 -7.17
N PRO A 250 15.40 -12.24 -8.08
CA PRO A 250 16.47 -12.21 -9.07
C PRO A 250 17.82 -11.91 -8.42
N ALA A 251 18.85 -12.61 -8.90
CA ALA A 251 20.24 -12.26 -8.67
C ALA A 251 20.81 -11.53 -9.89
N LYS A 252 21.87 -10.75 -9.72
CA LYS A 252 22.76 -10.42 -10.82
C LYS A 252 23.57 -11.67 -11.21
N ASP A 253 23.89 -11.84 -12.50
CA ASP A 253 24.66 -13.00 -12.98
C ASP A 253 25.91 -13.25 -12.13
N GLY A 254 26.06 -14.50 -11.66
CA GLY A 254 27.11 -14.92 -10.73
C GLY A 254 26.96 -14.46 -9.29
N GLY A 255 25.88 -13.72 -8.95
CA GLY A 255 25.58 -13.25 -7.59
C GLY A 255 24.62 -14.13 -6.83
N LYS A 256 24.30 -13.71 -5.60
CA LYS A 256 23.23 -14.28 -4.78
C LYS A 256 21.91 -13.55 -5.03
N PRO A 257 20.76 -14.23 -4.81
CA PRO A 257 19.49 -13.53 -4.81
C PRO A 257 19.45 -12.48 -3.70
N THR A 258 18.94 -11.29 -4.02
CA THR A 258 18.85 -10.17 -3.10
C THR A 258 17.41 -9.72 -2.93
N THR A 259 17.09 -9.11 -1.80
CA THR A 259 15.83 -8.40 -1.55
C THR A 259 16.03 -7.28 -0.53
N PHE A 260 14.97 -6.58 -0.19
CA PHE A 260 14.95 -5.59 0.88
C PHE A 260 13.58 -5.55 1.55
N ALA A 261 13.54 -5.04 2.77
CA ALA A 261 12.29 -4.86 3.49
C ALA A 261 11.43 -3.79 2.83
N LEU A 262 10.17 -4.12 2.59
CA LEU A 262 9.16 -3.25 1.99
C LEU A 262 7.88 -3.27 2.85
N PRO A 263 7.94 -2.75 4.08
CA PRO A 263 6.83 -2.88 5.02
C PRO A 263 5.63 -2.01 4.63
N TYR A 264 4.43 -2.48 4.98
CA TYR A 264 3.26 -1.61 5.05
C TYR A 264 3.38 -0.73 6.30
N ALA A 265 3.56 0.56 6.09
CA ALA A 265 3.70 1.56 7.14
C ALA A 265 2.46 2.44 7.23
N ALA A 266 2.00 2.70 8.45
CA ALA A 266 0.79 3.45 8.74
C ALA A 266 1.08 4.75 9.47
N GLY A 267 0.38 5.82 9.10
CA GLY A 267 0.45 7.12 9.77
C GLY A 267 -0.92 7.76 9.94
N LEU A 268 -1.08 8.54 11.00
CA LEU A 268 -2.27 9.35 11.26
C LEU A 268 -2.24 10.60 10.39
N VAL A 269 -3.31 10.87 9.65
CA VAL A 269 -3.39 12.03 8.76
C VAL A 269 -3.46 13.32 9.57
N THR A 270 -2.71 14.34 9.12
CA THR A 270 -2.80 15.70 9.69
C THR A 270 -4.20 16.26 9.47
N ASP A 271 -4.80 16.85 10.51
CA ASP A 271 -6.17 17.37 10.49
C ASP A 271 -7.22 16.34 10.03
N ALA A 272 -7.00 15.07 10.33
CA ALA A 272 -7.91 13.97 10.01
C ALA A 272 -9.35 14.25 10.54
N PRO A 273 -10.39 13.96 9.73
CA PRO A 273 -11.78 14.21 10.14
C PRO A 273 -12.17 13.47 11.43
N HIS A 274 -11.63 12.26 11.64
CA HIS A 274 -11.93 11.44 12.81
C HIS A 274 -10.64 11.03 13.53
N THR A 275 -9.81 12.00 13.93
CA THR A 275 -8.48 11.81 14.52
C THR A 275 -8.46 10.77 15.65
N GLU A 276 -9.41 10.81 16.60
CA GLU A 276 -9.46 9.85 17.72
C GLU A 276 -9.80 8.43 17.28
N ASN A 277 -10.61 8.27 16.24
CA ASN A 277 -10.90 6.96 15.66
C ASN A 277 -9.68 6.41 14.90
N GLY A 278 -8.96 7.28 14.18
CA GLY A 278 -7.68 6.94 13.53
C GLY A 278 -6.64 6.44 14.55
N ARG A 279 -6.49 7.13 15.69
CA ARG A 279 -5.61 6.68 16.79
C ARG A 279 -6.00 5.31 17.32
N LYS A 280 -7.29 5.07 17.57
CA LYS A 280 -7.79 3.77 18.03
C LYS A 280 -7.50 2.66 17.02
N LEU A 281 -7.65 2.94 15.73
CA LEU A 281 -7.37 1.96 14.68
C LEU A 281 -5.87 1.63 14.60
N LEU A 282 -5.00 2.63 14.67
CA LEU A 282 -3.54 2.42 14.69
C LEU A 282 -3.10 1.62 15.92
N ASP A 283 -3.63 1.93 17.12
CA ASP A 283 -3.41 1.14 18.32
C ASP A 283 -3.86 -0.32 18.14
N PHE A 284 -5.02 -0.51 17.50
CA PHE A 284 -5.56 -1.85 17.25
C PHE A 284 -4.71 -2.64 16.25
N MET A 285 -4.27 -2.02 15.15
CA MET A 285 -3.39 -2.65 14.16
C MET A 285 -2.08 -3.16 14.78
N LEU A 286 -1.56 -2.46 15.78
CA LEU A 286 -0.35 -2.85 16.51
C LEU A 286 -0.64 -3.65 17.80
N SER A 287 -1.89 -4.00 18.09
CA SER A 287 -2.17 -4.91 19.21
C SER A 287 -1.54 -6.28 18.98
N GLN A 288 -1.19 -6.98 20.08
CA GLN A 288 -0.64 -8.34 19.95
C GLN A 288 -1.57 -9.28 19.18
N ASP A 289 -2.89 -9.14 19.38
CA ASP A 289 -3.88 -10.03 18.75
C ASP A 289 -3.99 -9.77 17.24
N ALA A 290 -3.95 -8.51 16.79
CA ALA A 290 -3.90 -8.19 15.36
C ALA A 290 -2.58 -8.64 14.73
N GLN A 291 -1.46 -8.46 15.44
CA GLN A 291 -0.13 -8.80 14.95
C GLN A 291 0.14 -10.31 14.87
N LYS A 292 -0.45 -11.12 15.74
CA LYS A 292 -0.41 -12.60 15.61
C LYS A 292 -1.10 -13.09 14.34
N GLN A 293 -2.09 -12.36 13.86
CA GLN A 293 -2.85 -12.73 12.65
C GLN A 293 -2.14 -12.33 11.35
N VAL A 294 -1.03 -11.57 11.41
CA VAL A 294 -0.32 -11.11 10.22
C VAL A 294 0.20 -12.28 9.39
N SER A 295 0.86 -13.27 9.98
CA SER A 295 1.34 -14.46 9.25
C SER A 295 0.21 -15.41 8.90
N GLU A 296 -0.68 -15.70 9.86
CA GLU A 296 -1.73 -16.71 9.70
C GLU A 296 -2.74 -16.33 8.61
N ILE A 297 -3.14 -15.06 8.55
CA ILE A 297 -4.18 -14.56 7.65
C ILE A 297 -3.57 -13.66 6.57
N GLY A 298 -2.75 -12.69 6.97
CA GLY A 298 -2.21 -11.66 6.08
C GLY A 298 -1.10 -12.13 5.15
N GLY A 299 -0.45 -13.25 5.44
CA GLY A 299 0.64 -13.76 4.62
C GLY A 299 1.96 -12.98 4.75
N GLY A 300 2.10 -12.10 5.74
CA GLY A 300 3.28 -11.29 6.01
C GLY A 300 3.95 -11.59 7.34
N PHE A 301 4.86 -10.72 7.74
CA PHE A 301 5.59 -10.81 8.98
C PHE A 301 5.08 -9.76 9.98
N SER A 302 4.97 -10.13 11.28
CA SER A 302 4.61 -9.17 12.31
C SER A 302 5.59 -7.99 12.32
N ALA A 303 5.07 -6.77 12.43
CA ALA A 303 5.89 -5.58 12.65
C ALA A 303 6.46 -5.55 14.08
N ARG A 304 5.83 -6.22 15.04
CA ARG A 304 6.26 -6.27 16.44
C ARG A 304 7.28 -7.37 16.68
N GLN A 305 8.39 -7.04 17.29
CA GLN A 305 9.49 -7.97 17.62
C GLN A 305 9.15 -8.93 18.77
N ASP A 306 8.19 -8.57 19.63
CA ASP A 306 7.73 -9.38 20.76
C ASP A 306 6.62 -10.39 20.36
N VAL A 307 6.11 -10.34 19.14
CA VAL A 307 5.17 -11.30 18.58
C VAL A 307 5.94 -12.33 17.75
N LYS A 308 6.07 -13.54 18.30
CA LYS A 308 6.66 -14.67 17.59
C LYS A 308 5.57 -15.50 16.95
N ALA A 309 5.47 -15.45 15.64
CA ALA A 309 4.58 -16.30 14.88
C ALA A 309 5.14 -17.71 14.81
N THR A 310 4.32 -18.72 15.13
CA THR A 310 4.67 -20.15 15.13
C THR A 310 3.70 -20.97 14.27
N ASP A 311 2.82 -20.29 13.55
CA ASP A 311 1.88 -20.92 12.63
C ASP A 311 2.60 -21.47 11.38
N PRO A 312 1.96 -22.39 10.61
CA PRO A 312 2.57 -22.98 9.43
C PRO A 312 2.94 -21.96 8.35
N ASN A 313 2.19 -20.85 8.23
CA ASN A 313 2.48 -19.81 7.26
C ASN A 313 3.76 -19.05 7.63
N ALA A 314 3.96 -18.75 8.91
CA ALA A 314 5.20 -18.13 9.38
C ALA A 314 6.44 -18.98 9.03
N THR A 315 6.33 -20.30 9.17
CA THR A 315 7.39 -21.23 8.77
C THR A 315 7.63 -21.19 7.26
N ALA A 316 6.55 -21.21 6.46
CA ALA A 316 6.67 -21.15 5.00
C ALA A 316 7.24 -19.80 4.51
N LEU A 317 6.83 -18.69 5.12
CA LEU A 317 7.36 -17.36 4.83
C LEU A 317 8.87 -17.27 5.13
N ALA A 318 9.31 -17.82 6.26
CA ALA A 318 10.73 -17.87 6.59
C ALA A 318 11.53 -18.69 5.56
N GLN A 319 10.97 -19.78 5.03
CA GLN A 319 11.60 -20.59 3.99
C GLN A 319 11.69 -19.86 2.65
N ILE A 320 10.72 -18.97 2.32
CA ILE A 320 10.76 -18.20 1.08
C ILE A 320 11.94 -17.24 1.03
N ILE A 321 12.31 -16.65 2.16
CA ILE A 321 13.42 -15.68 2.26
C ILE A 321 14.75 -16.35 2.71
N ASP A 322 14.74 -17.64 2.95
CA ASP A 322 15.96 -18.35 3.37
C ASP A 322 17.01 -18.34 2.24
N GLY A 323 18.24 -17.97 2.59
CA GLY A 323 19.34 -17.84 1.63
C GLY A 323 19.29 -16.60 0.72
N VAL A 324 18.29 -15.73 0.87
CA VAL A 324 18.19 -14.44 0.17
C VAL A 324 18.94 -13.38 0.99
N GLU A 325 19.81 -12.62 0.35
CA GLU A 325 20.53 -11.52 0.99
C GLU A 325 19.60 -10.31 1.08
N VAL A 326 19.34 -9.82 2.30
CA VAL A 326 18.51 -8.64 2.54
C VAL A 326 19.42 -7.43 2.67
N PHE A 327 19.32 -6.50 1.71
CA PHE A 327 20.03 -5.23 1.79
C PHE A 327 19.13 -4.13 2.38
N GLU A 328 19.72 -3.07 2.87
CA GLU A 328 19.02 -1.90 3.41
C GLU A 328 19.12 -0.73 2.41
N PRO A 329 17.99 -0.29 1.81
CA PRO A 329 17.99 0.87 0.92
C PRO A 329 18.27 2.16 1.70
N ASP A 330 18.95 3.10 1.09
CA ASP A 330 19.05 4.47 1.59
C ASP A 330 17.73 5.21 1.30
N TRP A 331 16.79 5.08 2.24
CA TRP A 331 15.46 5.66 2.09
C TRP A 331 15.46 7.19 2.03
N ASP A 332 16.43 7.86 2.66
CA ASP A 332 16.57 9.32 2.62
C ASP A 332 17.03 9.79 1.23
N ASP A 333 17.99 9.09 0.62
CA ASP A 333 18.40 9.35 -0.75
C ASP A 333 17.28 9.05 -1.75
N ILE A 334 16.61 7.91 -1.57
CA ILE A 334 15.52 7.48 -2.45
C ILE A 334 14.35 8.47 -2.40
N ASP A 335 13.91 8.89 -1.21
CA ASP A 335 12.82 9.86 -1.09
C ASP A 335 13.17 11.19 -1.76
N LYS A 336 14.38 11.68 -1.50
CA LYS A 336 14.88 12.93 -2.07
C LYS A 336 14.95 12.90 -3.60
N ASN A 337 15.37 11.79 -4.20
CA ASN A 337 15.65 11.66 -5.62
C ASN A 337 14.58 10.87 -6.39
N LEU A 338 13.51 10.40 -5.75
CA LEU A 338 12.51 9.51 -6.38
C LEU A 338 11.96 10.07 -7.69
N THR A 339 11.64 11.36 -7.74
CA THR A 339 11.12 12.00 -8.97
C THR A 339 12.13 11.88 -10.10
N SER A 340 13.43 12.14 -9.83
CA SER A 340 14.51 12.02 -10.80
C SER A 340 14.67 10.57 -11.28
N TYR A 341 14.63 9.61 -10.38
CA TYR A 341 14.74 8.18 -10.73
C TYR A 341 13.57 7.71 -11.59
N VAL A 342 12.34 8.14 -11.27
CA VAL A 342 11.16 7.83 -12.09
C VAL A 342 11.22 8.49 -13.45
N ASP A 343 11.70 9.73 -13.55
CA ASP A 343 11.85 10.43 -14.83
C ASP A 343 12.98 9.82 -15.69
N ALA A 344 14.07 9.38 -15.06
CA ALA A 344 15.14 8.63 -15.74
C ALA A 344 14.60 7.29 -16.29
N TRP A 345 13.81 6.57 -15.51
CA TRP A 345 13.14 5.35 -15.94
C TRP A 345 12.20 5.60 -17.13
N LYS A 346 11.32 6.61 -17.05
CA LYS A 346 10.43 6.98 -18.16
C LYS A 346 11.22 7.27 -19.43
N SER A 347 12.29 8.07 -19.30
CA SER A 347 13.14 8.43 -20.43
C SER A 347 13.85 7.23 -21.04
N ALA A 348 14.25 6.25 -20.22
CA ALA A 348 14.92 5.03 -20.69
C ALA A 348 13.96 4.04 -21.35
N THR A 349 12.68 4.04 -20.94
CA THR A 349 11.68 3.03 -21.37
C THR A 349 10.62 3.58 -22.33
N ASP A 350 10.69 4.87 -22.71
CA ASP A 350 9.67 5.57 -23.52
C ASP A 350 8.25 5.44 -22.93
N SER A 351 8.13 5.51 -21.58
CA SER A 351 6.91 5.21 -20.81
C SER A 351 6.25 6.46 -20.23
#